data_f3a6c5fe7d2cec21496976174bbc361c
#
_entry.id   f3a6c5fe7d2cec21496976174bbc361c
#
_cell.length_a   1.000
_cell.length_b   1.000
_cell.length_c   1.000
_cell.angle_alpha   90.00
_cell.angle_beta   90.00
_cell.angle_gamma   90.00
#
_symmetry.space_group_name_H-M   'P 1'
#
loop_
_entity.id
_entity.type
_entity.pdbx_description
1 polymer ?
#
loop_
_entity_poly.entity_id
_entity_poly.type
_entity_poly.pdbx_seq_one_letter_code
_entity_poly.pdbx_strand_id
1 'polypeptide(L)'
;HGPILEQDIAITNISLDLLGQARNFYQYAATLIGKNTTEDSLAYLRTEREFKNSLLVEQPNGDWGQTILRQFFFSTYQFLLYEKLQTNKDEQIAAIAAKAIKEVRYHLRWSSEWVIRLGDGTKESHQRMLSAIEELWRYTGELFMPAEYEKEAGFDTLVLKESWMKKIAPVFEEATLPIPENVFMQSGGKTGIHTEHLGYILTELQYLQRTYPGAEW
;
A
#
# COMPACT_ATOMS: atom_id res chain seq x y z
N HIS A 1 -12.09 7.57 -7.98
CA HIS A 1 -13.33 7.88 -7.23
C HIS A 1 -14.21 6.64 -7.10
N GLY A 2 -15.04 6.65 -6.06
CA GLY A 2 -15.97 5.55 -5.79
C GLY A 2 -17.21 5.58 -6.69
N PRO A 3 -17.94 4.45 -6.79
CA PRO A 3 -19.13 4.35 -7.64
C PRO A 3 -20.33 5.16 -7.13
N ILE A 4 -20.35 5.49 -5.85
CA ILE A 4 -21.37 6.31 -5.19
C ILE A 4 -20.70 7.20 -4.13
N LEU A 5 -21.38 8.26 -3.71
CA LEU A 5 -20.85 9.30 -2.82
C LEU A 5 -20.24 8.73 -1.53
N GLU A 6 -20.92 7.80 -0.88
CA GLU A 6 -20.48 7.21 0.39
C GLU A 6 -19.14 6.48 0.24
N GLN A 7 -18.94 5.80 -0.91
CA GLN A 7 -17.68 5.09 -1.18
C GLN A 7 -16.58 6.04 -1.62
N ASP A 8 -16.93 7.09 -2.31
CA ASP A 8 -15.99 8.15 -2.67
C ASP A 8 -15.46 8.86 -1.41
N ILE A 9 -16.33 9.17 -0.46
CA ILE A 9 -15.96 9.71 0.86
C ILE A 9 -15.07 8.72 1.63
N ALA A 10 -15.40 7.42 1.61
CA ALA A 10 -14.61 6.40 2.31
C ALA A 10 -13.18 6.31 1.76
N ILE A 11 -12.99 6.20 0.44
CA ILE A 11 -11.64 6.14 -0.14
C ILE A 11 -10.88 7.46 0.00
N THR A 12 -11.56 8.60 0.01
CA THR A 12 -10.95 9.90 0.29
C THR A 12 -10.39 9.93 1.71
N ASN A 13 -11.14 9.48 2.70
CA ASN A 13 -10.67 9.40 4.09
C ASN A 13 -9.49 8.43 4.22
N ILE A 14 -9.55 7.25 3.59
CA ILE A 14 -8.42 6.30 3.55
C ILE A 14 -7.18 6.98 2.94
N SER A 15 -7.35 7.75 1.86
CA SER A 15 -6.24 8.45 1.22
C SER A 15 -5.63 9.52 2.14
N LEU A 16 -6.44 10.26 2.88
CA LEU A 16 -5.97 11.26 3.86
C LEU A 16 -5.21 10.60 5.02
N ASP A 17 -5.69 9.45 5.51
CA ASP A 17 -4.99 8.66 6.54
C ASP A 17 -3.62 8.20 6.04
N LEU A 18 -3.55 7.66 4.79
CA LEU A 18 -2.30 7.21 4.18
C LEU A 18 -1.31 8.36 3.96
N LEU A 19 -1.78 9.54 3.53
CA LEU A 19 -0.97 10.76 3.44
C LEU A 19 -0.42 11.17 4.81
N GLY A 20 -1.27 11.15 5.85
CA GLY A 20 -0.86 11.44 7.22
C GLY A 20 0.20 10.47 7.74
N GLN A 21 0.06 9.18 7.44
CA GLN A 21 1.05 8.14 7.79
C GLN A 21 2.37 8.38 7.04
N ALA A 22 2.32 8.59 5.73
CA ALA A 22 3.50 8.88 4.92
C ALA A 22 4.24 10.13 5.42
N ARG A 23 3.49 11.19 5.76
CA ARG A 23 4.05 12.42 6.33
C ARG A 23 4.79 12.17 7.64
N ASN A 24 4.21 11.42 8.57
CA ASN A 24 4.87 11.10 9.83
C ASN A 24 6.20 10.35 9.62
N PHE A 25 6.24 9.36 8.69
CA PHE A 25 7.48 8.64 8.38
C PHE A 25 8.49 9.54 7.66
N TYR A 26 8.07 10.39 6.71
CA TYR A 26 9.00 11.28 6.02
C TYR A 26 9.54 12.37 6.93
N GLN A 27 8.76 12.94 7.85
CA GLN A 27 9.24 13.87 8.86
C GLN A 27 10.31 13.22 9.72
N TYR A 28 10.07 12.00 10.19
CA TYR A 28 11.07 11.29 10.98
C TYR A 28 12.32 10.96 10.16
N ALA A 29 12.17 10.46 8.94
CA ALA A 29 13.29 10.21 8.04
C ALA A 29 14.10 11.47 7.77
N ALA A 30 13.45 12.61 7.58
CA ALA A 30 14.12 13.91 7.40
C ALA A 30 14.97 14.30 8.61
N THR A 31 14.49 14.07 9.84
CA THR A 31 15.30 14.33 11.05
C THR A 31 16.52 13.44 11.14
N LEU A 32 16.44 12.17 10.72
CA LEU A 32 17.57 11.24 10.72
C LEU A 32 18.60 11.58 9.63
N ILE A 33 18.17 12.01 8.45
CA ILE A 33 19.05 12.40 7.35
C ILE A 33 19.73 13.74 7.65
N GLY A 34 19.01 14.69 8.26
CA GLY A 34 19.51 16.04 8.51
C GLY A 34 19.78 16.84 7.22
N LYS A 35 20.76 17.75 7.23
CA LYS A 35 21.22 18.51 6.04
C LYS A 35 20.13 19.28 5.30
N ASN A 36 19.19 19.88 6.03
CA ASN A 36 18.04 20.59 5.44
C ASN A 36 17.06 19.70 4.65
N THR A 37 17.08 18.38 4.86
CA THR A 37 16.09 17.47 4.28
C THR A 37 14.73 17.73 4.92
N THR A 38 13.68 17.79 4.11
CA THR A 38 12.29 17.94 4.55
C THR A 38 11.44 16.79 4.08
N GLU A 39 10.24 16.62 4.66
CA GLU A 39 9.27 15.65 4.18
C GLU A 39 8.94 15.88 2.69
N ASP A 40 8.84 17.14 2.27
CA ASP A 40 8.52 17.51 0.89
C ASP A 40 9.67 17.16 -0.06
N SER A 41 10.94 17.36 0.35
CA SER A 41 12.07 16.94 -0.45
C SER A 41 12.08 15.43 -0.70
N LEU A 42 11.66 14.65 0.30
CA LEU A 42 11.56 13.19 0.19
C LEU A 42 10.34 12.73 -0.65
N ALA A 43 9.25 13.48 -0.64
CA ALA A 43 8.07 13.15 -1.43
C ALA A 43 8.18 13.63 -2.89
N TYR A 44 8.63 14.88 -3.10
CA TYR A 44 8.45 15.56 -4.39
C TYR A 44 9.73 15.70 -5.22
N LEU A 45 10.92 15.51 -4.64
CA LEU A 45 12.17 15.79 -5.36
C LEU A 45 12.98 14.53 -5.70
N ARG A 46 12.64 13.37 -5.15
CA ARG A 46 13.31 12.10 -5.48
C ARG A 46 12.97 11.67 -6.90
N THR A 47 13.93 11.02 -7.55
CA THR A 47 13.75 10.34 -8.83
C THR A 47 13.06 9.00 -8.65
N GLU A 48 12.56 8.43 -9.73
CA GLU A 48 11.88 7.13 -9.72
C GLU A 48 12.70 6.05 -9.00
N ARG A 49 14.00 5.94 -9.30
CA ARG A 49 14.88 4.90 -8.71
C ARG A 49 15.21 5.09 -7.24
N GLU A 50 14.94 6.25 -6.70
CA GLU A 50 15.12 6.55 -5.27
C GLU A 50 13.91 6.15 -4.42
N PHE A 51 12.76 5.90 -5.04
CA PHE A 51 11.62 5.31 -4.36
C PHE A 51 11.84 3.82 -4.13
N LYS A 52 11.35 3.31 -2.99
CA LYS A 52 11.50 1.93 -2.53
C LYS A 52 10.14 1.42 -2.04
N ASN A 53 9.21 1.29 -2.96
CA ASN A 53 7.85 0.85 -2.67
C ASN A 53 7.56 -0.48 -3.37
N SER A 54 6.56 -1.20 -2.91
CA SER A 54 6.09 -2.41 -3.55
C SER A 54 5.39 -2.09 -4.89
N LEU A 55 5.60 -2.93 -5.90
CA LEU A 55 4.96 -2.80 -7.23
C LEU A 55 3.42 -2.84 -7.16
N LEU A 56 2.85 -3.47 -6.13
CA LEU A 56 1.41 -3.54 -5.94
C LEU A 56 0.76 -2.15 -5.86
N VAL A 57 1.41 -1.20 -5.19
CA VAL A 57 0.85 0.15 -4.97
C VAL A 57 1.02 1.09 -6.17
N GLU A 58 1.78 0.69 -7.17
CA GLU A 58 1.96 1.44 -8.41
C GLU A 58 0.86 1.15 -9.44
N GLN A 59 0.15 0.02 -9.28
CA GLN A 59 -0.80 -0.43 -10.28
C GLN A 59 -1.95 0.57 -10.47
N PRO A 60 -2.46 0.72 -11.69
CA PRO A 60 -3.58 1.61 -11.98
C PRO A 60 -4.78 1.35 -11.07
N ASN A 61 -5.59 2.36 -10.85
CA ASN A 61 -6.82 2.21 -10.08
C ASN A 61 -7.78 1.20 -10.73
N GLY A 62 -7.79 1.13 -12.06
CA GLY A 62 -8.66 0.24 -12.80
C GLY A 62 -10.14 0.49 -12.49
N ASP A 63 -10.90 -0.58 -12.42
CA ASP A 63 -12.28 -0.51 -11.96
C ASP A 63 -12.39 -0.58 -10.42
N TRP A 64 -13.63 -0.58 -9.93
CA TRP A 64 -13.88 -0.64 -8.49
C TRP A 64 -13.37 -1.93 -7.85
N GLY A 65 -13.45 -3.06 -8.56
CA GLY A 65 -12.93 -4.36 -8.09
C GLY A 65 -11.42 -4.32 -7.89
N GLN A 66 -10.67 -3.77 -8.85
CA GLN A 66 -9.22 -3.61 -8.76
C GLN A 66 -8.81 -2.67 -7.63
N THR A 67 -9.48 -1.51 -7.52
CA THR A 67 -9.23 -0.54 -6.43
C THR A 67 -9.43 -1.18 -5.06
N ILE A 68 -10.54 -1.88 -4.85
CA ILE A 68 -10.87 -2.54 -3.58
C ILE A 68 -9.90 -3.67 -3.27
N LEU A 69 -9.60 -4.52 -4.25
CA LEU A 69 -8.73 -5.68 -4.04
C LEU A 69 -7.29 -5.25 -3.71
N ARG A 70 -6.76 -4.24 -4.42
CA ARG A 70 -5.45 -3.66 -4.08
C ARG A 70 -5.45 -3.10 -2.67
N GLN A 71 -6.48 -2.35 -2.28
CA GLN A 71 -6.61 -1.80 -0.93
C GLN A 71 -6.67 -2.91 0.11
N PHE A 72 -7.40 -3.98 -0.13
CA PHE A 72 -7.50 -5.13 0.77
C PHE A 72 -6.15 -5.83 0.96
N PHE A 73 -5.45 -6.16 -0.12
CA PHE A 73 -4.14 -6.80 -0.05
C PHE A 73 -3.12 -5.94 0.71
N PHE A 74 -3.09 -4.65 0.39
CA PHE A 74 -2.12 -3.75 1.01
C PHE A 74 -2.48 -3.43 2.46
N SER A 75 -3.75 -3.19 2.79
CA SER A 75 -4.17 -2.96 4.18
C SER A 75 -3.94 -4.18 5.08
N THR A 76 -4.11 -5.40 4.53
CA THR A 76 -3.79 -6.63 5.26
C THR A 76 -2.30 -6.69 5.61
N TYR A 77 -1.44 -6.36 4.64
CA TYR A 77 0.00 -6.28 4.86
C TYR A 77 0.37 -5.17 5.85
N GLN A 78 -0.14 -3.95 5.67
CA GLN A 78 0.14 -2.82 6.56
C GLN A 78 -0.29 -3.11 8.00
N PHE A 79 -1.44 -3.75 8.19
CA PHE A 79 -1.92 -4.11 9.52
C PHE A 79 -0.90 -5.00 10.24
N LEU A 80 -0.45 -6.07 9.60
CA LEU A 80 0.55 -6.98 10.16
C LEU A 80 1.92 -6.32 10.36
N LEU A 81 2.32 -5.48 9.42
CA LEU A 81 3.54 -4.68 9.52
C LEU A 81 3.51 -3.77 10.75
N TYR A 82 2.41 -3.02 10.93
CA TYR A 82 2.29 -2.10 12.05
C TYR A 82 2.11 -2.82 13.39
N GLU A 83 1.50 -4.01 13.42
CA GLU A 83 1.52 -4.86 14.63
C GLU A 83 2.95 -5.16 15.08
N LYS A 84 3.84 -5.47 14.15
CA LYS A 84 5.26 -5.71 14.43
C LYS A 84 6.00 -4.43 14.81
N LEU A 85 5.79 -3.35 14.08
CA LEU A 85 6.51 -2.08 14.30
C LEU A 85 6.18 -1.43 15.64
N GLN A 86 5.02 -1.69 16.26
CA GLN A 86 4.70 -1.19 17.61
C GLN A 86 5.70 -1.65 18.68
N THR A 87 6.41 -2.74 18.43
CA THR A 87 7.44 -3.28 19.34
C THR A 87 8.86 -3.01 18.84
N ASN A 88 9.03 -2.08 17.89
CA ASN A 88 10.34 -1.70 17.38
C ASN A 88 11.17 -1.05 18.48
N LYS A 89 12.48 -1.25 18.43
CA LYS A 89 13.45 -0.62 19.38
C LYS A 89 13.50 0.89 19.20
N ASP A 90 13.22 1.39 18.02
CA ASP A 90 13.08 2.81 17.74
C ASP A 90 11.69 3.26 18.22
N GLU A 91 11.68 4.04 19.29
CA GLU A 91 10.44 4.52 19.93
C GLU A 91 9.59 5.38 19.01
N GLN A 92 10.23 6.14 18.10
CA GLN A 92 9.49 6.99 17.16
C GLN A 92 8.77 6.16 16.11
N ILE A 93 9.43 5.13 15.57
CA ILE A 93 8.79 4.17 14.66
C ILE A 93 7.63 3.45 15.37
N ALA A 94 7.86 3.00 16.61
CA ALA A 94 6.82 2.33 17.40
C ALA A 94 5.61 3.25 17.65
N ALA A 95 5.83 4.52 17.97
CA ALA A 95 4.76 5.49 18.19
C ALA A 95 3.95 5.79 16.91
N ILE A 96 4.62 5.94 15.75
CA ILE A 96 3.96 6.13 14.46
C ILE A 96 3.11 4.90 14.13
N ALA A 97 3.65 3.69 14.29
CA ALA A 97 2.92 2.45 14.04
C ALA A 97 1.71 2.29 14.97
N ALA A 98 1.84 2.62 16.25
CA ALA A 98 0.74 2.55 17.24
C ALA A 98 -0.41 3.53 16.93
N LYS A 99 -0.12 4.65 16.30
CA LYS A 99 -1.14 5.58 15.79
C LYS A 99 -1.78 5.03 14.51
N ALA A 100 -0.98 4.71 13.52
CA ALA A 100 -1.40 4.31 12.18
C ALA A 100 -2.22 3.00 12.16
N ILE A 101 -1.94 2.04 13.04
CA ILE A 101 -2.67 0.76 13.06
C ILE A 101 -4.16 0.91 13.34
N LYS A 102 -4.58 1.99 14.02
CA LYS A 102 -6.00 2.25 14.30
C LYS A 102 -6.75 2.58 13.02
N GLU A 103 -6.13 3.38 12.16
CA GLU A 103 -6.64 3.76 10.85
C GLU A 103 -6.63 2.54 9.90
N VAL A 104 -5.50 1.84 9.82
CA VAL A 104 -5.36 0.65 8.96
C VAL A 104 -6.30 -0.49 9.34
N ARG A 105 -6.68 -0.62 10.60
CA ARG A 105 -7.72 -1.56 11.03
C ARG A 105 -9.08 -1.26 10.38
N TYR A 106 -9.42 0.02 10.24
CA TYR A 106 -10.61 0.43 9.51
C TYR A 106 -10.46 0.15 8.01
N HIS A 107 -9.31 0.48 7.41
CA HIS A 107 -9.04 0.23 5.98
C HIS A 107 -9.18 -1.26 5.65
N LEU A 108 -8.61 -2.13 6.48
CA LEU A 108 -8.69 -3.58 6.32
C LEU A 108 -10.14 -4.08 6.42
N ARG A 109 -10.86 -3.68 7.47
CA ARG A 109 -12.26 -4.08 7.64
C ARG A 109 -13.13 -3.62 6.47
N TRP A 110 -13.04 -2.35 6.10
CA TRP A 110 -13.83 -1.77 5.01
C TRP A 110 -13.55 -2.47 3.68
N SER A 111 -12.28 -2.67 3.34
CA SER A 111 -11.91 -3.31 2.07
C SER A 111 -12.26 -4.80 2.05
N SER A 112 -12.13 -5.54 3.16
CA SER A 112 -12.54 -6.95 3.22
C SER A 112 -14.05 -7.13 3.04
N GLU A 113 -14.87 -6.28 3.69
CA GLU A 113 -16.33 -6.28 3.50
C GLU A 113 -16.72 -6.02 2.03
N TRP A 114 -15.98 -5.15 1.35
CA TRP A 114 -16.21 -4.89 -0.08
C TRP A 114 -15.77 -6.03 -0.98
N VAL A 115 -14.65 -6.71 -0.67
CA VAL A 115 -14.23 -7.92 -1.41
C VAL A 115 -15.32 -8.98 -1.33
N ILE A 116 -15.89 -9.22 -0.15
CA ILE A 116 -16.99 -10.18 0.03
C ILE A 116 -18.21 -9.77 -0.79
N ARG A 117 -18.67 -8.53 -0.66
CA ARG A 117 -19.85 -8.01 -1.37
C ARG A 117 -19.72 -8.09 -2.89
N LEU A 118 -18.52 -7.83 -3.42
CA LEU A 118 -18.30 -7.87 -4.87
C LEU A 118 -18.12 -9.31 -5.36
N GLY A 119 -17.45 -10.16 -4.58
CA GLY A 119 -17.21 -11.55 -4.94
C GLY A 119 -18.47 -12.40 -4.89
N ASP A 120 -19.28 -12.31 -3.83
CA ASP A 120 -20.54 -13.05 -3.66
C ASP A 120 -21.77 -12.25 -4.18
N GLY A 121 -21.56 -11.21 -4.96
CA GLY A 121 -22.60 -10.33 -5.45
C GLY A 121 -23.23 -10.80 -6.76
N THR A 122 -23.19 -9.94 -7.77
CA THR A 122 -23.70 -10.26 -9.11
C THR A 122 -22.66 -11.02 -9.94
N LYS A 123 -23.08 -11.68 -11.00
CA LYS A 123 -22.16 -12.31 -11.96
C LYS A 123 -21.15 -11.30 -12.52
N GLU A 124 -21.56 -10.06 -12.74
CA GLU A 124 -20.69 -9.00 -13.25
C GLU A 124 -19.64 -8.61 -12.21
N SER A 125 -20.04 -8.32 -10.96
CA SER A 125 -19.09 -7.97 -9.90
C SER A 125 -18.12 -9.12 -9.61
N HIS A 126 -18.60 -10.35 -9.57
CA HIS A 126 -17.75 -11.53 -9.40
C HIS A 126 -16.70 -11.65 -10.53
N GLN A 127 -17.11 -11.49 -11.80
CA GLN A 127 -16.17 -11.54 -12.93
C GLN A 127 -15.13 -10.42 -12.86
N ARG A 128 -15.51 -9.21 -12.45
CA ARG A 128 -14.55 -8.11 -12.22
C ARG A 128 -13.55 -8.44 -11.12
N MET A 129 -13.99 -9.08 -10.04
CA MET A 129 -13.09 -9.54 -8.97
C MET A 129 -12.12 -10.61 -9.46
N LEU A 130 -12.57 -11.57 -10.29
CA LEU A 130 -11.67 -12.56 -10.91
C LEU A 130 -10.60 -11.89 -11.77
N SER A 131 -10.99 -10.92 -12.61
CA SER A 131 -10.03 -10.15 -13.42
C SER A 131 -9.06 -9.35 -12.55
N ALA A 132 -9.55 -8.73 -11.48
CA ALA A 132 -8.69 -8.01 -10.53
C ALA A 132 -7.68 -8.93 -9.83
N ILE A 133 -8.08 -10.15 -9.48
CA ILE A 133 -7.16 -11.15 -8.91
C ILE A 133 -6.08 -11.53 -9.93
N GLU A 134 -6.44 -11.81 -11.17
CA GLU A 134 -5.51 -12.17 -12.23
C GLU A 134 -4.43 -11.08 -12.44
N GLU A 135 -4.84 -9.81 -12.40
CA GLU A 135 -3.94 -8.68 -12.60
C GLU A 135 -3.08 -8.38 -11.39
N LEU A 136 -3.62 -8.41 -10.16
CA LEU A 136 -2.96 -7.87 -8.97
C LEU A 136 -2.22 -8.93 -8.16
N TRP A 137 -2.64 -10.20 -8.21
CA TRP A 137 -2.05 -11.25 -7.37
C TRP A 137 -0.55 -11.41 -7.56
N ARG A 138 -0.08 -11.26 -8.79
CA ARG A 138 1.35 -11.37 -9.13
C ARG A 138 2.26 -10.37 -8.44
N TYR A 139 1.72 -9.28 -7.90
CA TYR A 139 2.47 -8.23 -7.19
C TYR A 139 2.44 -8.41 -5.67
N THR A 140 1.68 -9.38 -5.14
CA THR A 140 1.57 -9.57 -3.68
C THR A 140 2.81 -10.23 -3.09
N GLY A 141 3.52 -11.05 -3.86
CA GLY A 141 4.70 -11.78 -3.38
C GLY A 141 5.83 -10.87 -2.91
N GLU A 142 6.03 -9.74 -3.60
CA GLU A 142 7.06 -8.77 -3.24
C GLU A 142 6.89 -8.16 -1.84
N LEU A 143 5.66 -8.06 -1.34
CA LEU A 143 5.40 -7.58 0.03
C LEU A 143 6.23 -8.34 1.08
N PHE A 144 6.50 -9.62 0.83
CA PHE A 144 7.18 -10.54 1.73
C PHE A 144 8.63 -10.83 1.36
N MET A 145 9.14 -10.26 0.27
CA MET A 145 10.55 -10.35 -0.09
C MET A 145 11.34 -9.32 0.72
N PRO A 146 12.24 -9.74 1.64
CA PRO A 146 12.96 -8.80 2.50
C PRO A 146 13.99 -8.02 1.69
N ALA A 147 13.92 -6.69 1.74
CA ALA A 147 14.96 -5.82 1.22
C ALA A 147 16.12 -5.67 2.22
N GLU A 148 17.30 -5.29 1.76
CA GLU A 148 18.49 -5.16 2.61
C GLU A 148 18.27 -4.13 3.73
N TYR A 149 17.72 -2.97 3.40
CA TYR A 149 17.41 -1.93 4.40
C TYR A 149 16.35 -2.36 5.44
N GLU A 150 15.46 -3.30 5.11
CA GLU A 150 14.51 -3.87 6.08
C GLU A 150 15.24 -4.78 7.07
N LYS A 151 16.19 -5.59 6.59
CA LYS A 151 17.02 -6.45 7.45
C LYS A 151 17.94 -5.63 8.35
N GLU A 152 18.56 -4.58 7.81
CA GLU A 152 19.40 -3.64 8.59
C GLU A 152 18.59 -2.97 9.70
N ALA A 153 17.32 -2.63 9.44
CA ALA A 153 16.38 -2.12 10.42
C ALA A 153 15.88 -3.19 11.43
N GLY A 154 16.35 -4.43 11.31
CA GLY A 154 15.94 -5.56 12.17
C GLY A 154 14.55 -6.08 11.87
N PHE A 155 14.08 -5.92 10.63
CA PHE A 155 12.75 -6.24 10.21
C PHE A 155 12.75 -7.29 9.08
N ASP A 156 12.06 -8.42 9.31
CA ASP A 156 11.89 -9.48 8.31
C ASP A 156 10.42 -9.57 7.88
N THR A 157 10.17 -9.16 6.64
CA THR A 157 8.82 -9.21 6.04
C THR A 157 8.35 -10.61 5.72
N LEU A 158 9.28 -11.58 5.55
CA LEU A 158 8.94 -12.96 5.20
C LEU A 158 8.02 -13.61 6.26
N VAL A 159 8.24 -13.30 7.53
CA VAL A 159 7.44 -13.85 8.64
C VAL A 159 5.97 -13.44 8.60
N LEU A 160 5.63 -12.38 7.84
CA LEU A 160 4.26 -11.90 7.72
C LEU A 160 3.43 -12.70 6.70
N LYS A 161 4.07 -13.44 5.79
CA LYS A 161 3.39 -14.12 4.66
C LYS A 161 2.31 -15.09 5.13
N GLU A 162 2.64 -15.95 6.08
CA GLU A 162 1.69 -16.93 6.59
C GLU A 162 0.49 -16.25 7.29
N SER A 163 0.77 -15.22 8.10
CA SER A 163 -0.27 -14.45 8.80
C SER A 163 -1.15 -13.67 7.82
N TRP A 164 -0.56 -13.18 6.72
CA TRP A 164 -1.29 -12.51 5.65
C TRP A 164 -2.25 -13.48 4.94
N MET A 165 -1.76 -14.67 4.58
CA MET A 165 -2.61 -15.71 3.98
C MET A 165 -3.74 -16.15 4.90
N LYS A 166 -3.50 -16.26 6.22
CA LYS A 166 -4.56 -16.57 7.22
C LYS A 166 -5.65 -15.50 7.29
N LYS A 167 -5.37 -14.26 6.87
CA LYS A 167 -6.37 -13.19 6.78
C LYS A 167 -7.05 -13.12 5.41
N ILE A 168 -6.33 -13.44 4.33
CA ILE A 168 -6.88 -13.43 2.96
C ILE A 168 -7.83 -14.61 2.75
N ALA A 169 -7.44 -15.83 3.14
CA ALA A 169 -8.18 -17.05 2.81
C ALA A 169 -9.66 -17.04 3.27
N PRO A 170 -10.00 -16.66 4.51
CA PRO A 170 -11.40 -16.63 4.93
C PRO A 170 -12.24 -15.59 4.16
N VAL A 171 -11.66 -14.44 3.81
CA VAL A 171 -12.36 -13.41 3.04
C VAL A 171 -12.61 -13.89 1.60
N PHE A 172 -11.64 -14.56 0.99
CA PHE A 172 -11.79 -15.13 -0.35
C PHE A 172 -12.80 -16.29 -0.37
N GLU A 173 -12.79 -17.15 0.65
CA GLU A 173 -13.78 -18.22 0.82
C GLU A 173 -15.19 -17.65 0.90
N GLU A 174 -15.45 -16.67 1.77
CA GLU A 174 -16.74 -16.01 1.91
C GLU A 174 -17.14 -15.26 0.62
N ALA A 175 -16.17 -14.67 -0.08
CA ALA A 175 -16.37 -14.00 -1.35
C ALA A 175 -16.53 -14.95 -2.56
N THR A 176 -16.44 -16.26 -2.36
CA THR A 176 -16.45 -17.29 -3.44
C THR A 176 -15.36 -17.09 -4.50
N LEU A 177 -14.22 -16.54 -4.08
CA LEU A 177 -13.08 -16.21 -4.94
C LEU A 177 -11.95 -17.24 -4.79
N PRO A 178 -11.27 -17.63 -5.88
CA PRO A 178 -10.15 -18.57 -5.80
C PRO A 178 -8.88 -17.90 -5.29
N ILE A 179 -8.08 -18.64 -4.55
CA ILE A 179 -6.69 -18.26 -4.26
C ILE A 179 -5.82 -18.78 -5.43
N PRO A 180 -5.13 -17.91 -6.17
CA PRO A 180 -4.30 -18.34 -7.29
C PRO A 180 -3.10 -19.18 -6.84
N GLU A 181 -2.84 -20.27 -7.55
CA GLU A 181 -1.71 -21.16 -7.31
C GLU A 181 -0.66 -21.00 -8.43
N ASN A 182 0.61 -21.21 -8.07
CA ASN A 182 1.73 -21.25 -9.03
C ASN A 182 1.87 -20.01 -9.93
N VAL A 183 1.49 -18.82 -9.41
CA VAL A 183 1.65 -17.56 -10.13
C VAL A 183 3.08 -17.05 -9.98
N PHE A 184 3.69 -16.67 -11.11
CA PHE A 184 4.99 -16.00 -11.07
C PHE A 184 4.85 -14.62 -10.42
N MET A 185 5.63 -14.37 -9.35
CA MET A 185 5.57 -13.13 -8.61
C MET A 185 6.52 -12.09 -9.20
N GLN A 186 5.97 -10.91 -9.49
CA GLN A 186 6.74 -9.74 -9.91
C GLN A 186 7.42 -9.10 -8.70
N SER A 187 8.60 -8.54 -8.91
CA SER A 187 9.38 -7.85 -7.88
C SER A 187 10.35 -6.85 -8.50
N GLY A 188 10.85 -5.92 -7.71
CA GLY A 188 11.80 -4.89 -8.14
C GLY A 188 11.59 -3.56 -7.44
N GLY A 189 10.35 -3.20 -7.09
CA GLY A 189 10.02 -1.90 -6.51
C GLY A 189 10.78 -1.59 -5.23
N LYS A 190 10.92 -2.57 -4.33
CA LYS A 190 11.73 -2.42 -3.11
C LYS A 190 13.23 -2.22 -3.37
N THR A 191 13.71 -2.46 -4.59
CA THR A 191 15.10 -2.21 -5.00
C THR A 191 15.24 -1.03 -5.98
N GLY A 192 14.14 -0.34 -6.31
CA GLY A 192 14.12 0.82 -7.21
C GLY A 192 13.95 0.47 -8.68
N ILE A 193 13.43 -0.73 -8.97
CA ILE A 193 13.04 -1.16 -10.31
C ILE A 193 11.52 -1.22 -10.35
N HIS A 194 10.92 -0.24 -11.01
CA HIS A 194 9.50 0.02 -10.96
C HIS A 194 8.77 -0.36 -12.24
N THR A 195 7.45 -0.43 -12.17
CA THR A 195 6.61 -0.47 -13.35
C THR A 195 6.54 0.91 -14.00
N GLU A 196 6.11 0.98 -15.27
CA GLU A 196 5.90 2.25 -15.97
C GLU A 196 4.90 3.16 -15.24
N HIS A 197 4.02 2.60 -14.42
CA HIS A 197 2.98 3.33 -13.71
C HIS A 197 3.52 4.31 -12.66
N LEU A 198 4.66 4.00 -12.02
CA LEU A 198 5.26 4.93 -11.07
C LEU A 198 5.65 6.24 -11.75
N GLY A 199 6.17 6.19 -12.98
CA GLY A 199 6.52 7.39 -13.75
C GLY A 199 5.33 8.32 -13.95
N TYR A 200 4.14 7.78 -14.25
CA TYR A 200 2.91 8.57 -14.37
C TYR A 200 2.49 9.19 -13.03
N ILE A 201 2.52 8.39 -11.93
CA ILE A 201 2.20 8.88 -10.59
C ILE A 201 3.14 10.02 -10.19
N LEU A 202 4.44 9.87 -10.40
CA LEU A 202 5.42 10.90 -10.04
C LEU A 202 5.30 12.16 -10.91
N THR A 203 4.92 12.01 -12.16
CA THR A 203 4.69 13.16 -13.05
C THR A 203 3.55 14.04 -12.51
N GLU A 204 2.46 13.45 -12.05
CA GLU A 204 1.35 14.21 -11.45
C GLU A 204 1.73 14.74 -10.07
N LEU A 205 2.31 13.91 -9.21
CA LEU A 205 2.66 14.24 -7.82
C LEU A 205 3.69 15.38 -7.74
N GLN A 206 4.71 15.36 -8.60
CA GLN A 206 5.89 16.22 -8.47
C GLN A 206 5.83 17.46 -9.37
N TYR A 207 4.87 17.56 -10.27
CA TYR A 207 4.84 18.59 -11.30
C TYR A 207 4.90 20.01 -10.73
N LEU A 208 4.06 20.34 -9.77
CA LEU A 208 3.99 21.70 -9.22
C LEU A 208 5.27 22.08 -8.47
N GLN A 209 5.77 21.22 -7.60
CA GLN A 209 6.97 21.48 -6.80
C GLN A 209 8.24 21.58 -7.64
N ARG A 210 8.30 20.86 -8.75
CA ARG A 210 9.42 20.94 -9.70
C ARG A 210 9.33 22.13 -10.62
N THR A 211 8.12 22.52 -11.01
CA THR A 211 7.90 23.66 -11.92
C THR A 211 8.06 24.99 -11.19
N TYR A 212 7.66 25.06 -9.91
CA TYR A 212 7.68 26.27 -9.10
C TYR A 212 8.51 26.07 -7.82
N PRO A 213 9.84 25.89 -7.92
CA PRO A 213 10.68 25.63 -6.76
C PRO A 213 10.65 26.82 -5.78
N GLY A 214 10.42 26.52 -4.50
CA GLY A 214 10.35 27.52 -3.44
C GLY A 214 8.99 28.22 -3.30
N ALA A 215 7.97 27.78 -4.02
CA ALA A 215 6.60 28.24 -3.77
C ALA A 215 6.06 27.65 -2.46
N GLU A 216 5.28 28.45 -1.71
CA GLU A 216 4.53 28.00 -0.53
C GLU A 216 3.12 27.63 -0.97
N TRP A 217 2.63 26.45 -0.53
CA TRP A 217 1.34 25.89 -0.92
C TRP A 217 0.41 25.70 0.28
#